data_9efa687487f3779c12520d5f6e08642d
#
_entry.id   9efa687487f3779c12520d5f6e08642d
#
_cell.length_a   1.000
_cell.length_b   1.000
_cell.length_c   1.000
_cell.angle_alpha   90.00
_cell.angle_beta   90.00
_cell.angle_gamma   90.00
#
_symmetry.space_group_name_H-M   'P 1'
#
loop_
_entity.id
_entity.type
_entity.pdbx_description
1 polymer ?
#
loop_
_entity_poly.entity_id
_entity_poly.type
_entity_poly.pdbx_seq_one_letter_code
_entity_poly.pdbx_strand_id
1 'polypeptide(L)'
;MEKMFDLRLFRKANGITQLEVAEYLGVTKQMITQVETGKVALPTGQLKKILDNPEWSLSEYNRLVETLESLKSEGKERKVTPVAGRDSDLPQRVRLIPFEARGGMIGDFVDGVMDYDCEMVVSPIKGVDFAMTVTGDSMAPEYNPGDRILIKRIDPNLFIEWGRVYVLDTPNGAVIKKLERSDEPGYVTCISINPDVSPFQVNVNAVRGWYRVLMVMSMK
;
A
#
# COMPACT_ATOMS: atom_id res chain seq x y z
N MET A 1 18.64 8.98 22.97
CA MET A 1 18.53 8.84 21.50
C MET A 1 17.86 10.10 20.99
N GLU A 2 18.56 10.92 20.21
CA GLU A 2 17.94 12.08 19.57
C GLU A 2 16.80 11.58 18.67
N LYS A 3 15.61 12.13 18.86
CA LYS A 3 14.45 11.82 18.02
C LYS A 3 14.74 12.31 16.61
N MET A 4 14.80 11.41 15.66
CA MET A 4 14.97 11.77 14.26
C MET A 4 13.74 12.56 13.78
N PHE A 5 13.95 13.75 13.23
CA PHE A 5 12.89 14.62 12.72
C PHE A 5 12.16 13.94 11.56
N ASP A 6 10.84 13.81 11.67
CA ASP A 6 10.00 13.23 10.63
C ASP A 6 9.42 14.34 9.74
N LEU A 7 10.02 14.53 8.56
CA LEU A 7 9.61 15.56 7.61
C LEU A 7 8.17 15.36 7.11
N ARG A 8 7.75 14.12 6.92
CA ARG A 8 6.40 13.79 6.44
C ARG A 8 5.36 14.20 7.48
N LEU A 9 5.61 13.86 8.76
CA LEU A 9 4.73 14.24 9.85
C LEU A 9 4.69 15.76 10.04
N PHE A 10 5.85 16.43 9.97
CA PHE A 10 5.96 17.89 10.06
C PHE A 10 5.15 18.58 8.95
N ARG A 11 5.30 18.15 7.72
CA ARG A 11 4.58 18.69 6.58
C ARG A 11 3.06 18.54 6.74
N LYS A 12 2.62 17.38 7.18
CA LYS A 12 1.19 17.11 7.44
C LYS A 12 0.62 17.94 8.58
N ALA A 13 1.38 18.11 9.65
CA ALA A 13 1.00 18.98 10.77
C ALA A 13 0.74 20.42 10.32
N ASN A 14 1.50 20.90 9.33
CA ASN A 14 1.42 22.24 8.81
C ASN A 14 0.52 22.36 7.55
N GLY A 15 -0.10 21.29 7.07
CA GLY A 15 -0.95 21.29 5.88
C GLY A 15 -0.24 21.64 4.56
N ILE A 16 1.08 21.46 4.51
CA ILE A 16 1.92 21.81 3.35
C ILE A 16 2.20 20.60 2.46
N THR A 17 2.32 20.86 1.15
CA THR A 17 2.59 19.82 0.15
C THR A 17 4.09 19.51 0.03
N GLN A 18 4.44 18.38 -0.56
CA GLN A 18 5.84 18.06 -0.88
C GLN A 18 6.46 19.06 -1.86
N LEU A 19 5.64 19.65 -2.73
CA LEU A 19 6.10 20.63 -3.71
C LEU A 19 6.48 21.95 -3.02
N GLU A 20 5.65 22.46 -2.13
CA GLU A 20 5.92 23.69 -1.36
C GLU A 20 7.21 23.56 -0.53
N VAL A 21 7.41 22.41 0.14
CA VAL A 21 8.66 22.17 0.86
C VAL A 21 9.86 22.08 -0.08
N ALA A 22 9.71 21.46 -1.24
CA ALA A 22 10.77 21.34 -2.23
C ALA A 22 11.17 22.72 -2.79
N GLU A 23 10.20 23.56 -3.13
CA GLU A 23 10.41 24.93 -3.60
C GLU A 23 11.09 25.79 -2.54
N TYR A 24 10.62 25.73 -1.30
CA TYR A 24 11.21 26.48 -0.19
C TYR A 24 12.68 26.11 0.08
N LEU A 25 12.99 24.82 0.01
CA LEU A 25 14.34 24.30 0.22
C LEU A 25 15.26 24.44 -1.01
N GLY A 26 14.70 24.72 -2.19
CA GLY A 26 15.43 24.75 -3.46
C GLY A 26 15.88 23.38 -3.93
N VAL A 27 15.06 22.35 -3.69
CA VAL A 27 15.34 20.94 -4.06
C VAL A 27 14.21 20.37 -4.93
N THR A 28 14.42 19.17 -5.49
CA THR A 28 13.38 18.51 -6.26
C THR A 28 12.35 17.81 -5.36
N LYS A 29 11.09 17.73 -5.82
CA LYS A 29 10.05 16.94 -5.14
C LYS A 29 10.49 15.49 -4.91
N GLN A 30 11.25 14.91 -5.86
CA GLN A 30 11.78 13.57 -5.74
C GLN A 30 12.73 13.41 -4.54
N MET A 31 13.54 14.43 -4.26
CA MET A 31 14.40 14.43 -3.07
C MET A 31 13.58 14.44 -1.78
N ILE A 32 12.51 15.24 -1.71
CA ILE A 32 11.59 15.26 -0.56
C ILE A 32 10.99 13.88 -0.35
N THR A 33 10.52 13.22 -1.42
CA THR A 33 9.99 11.86 -1.36
C THR A 33 11.02 10.86 -0.83
N GLN A 34 12.29 10.96 -1.25
CA GLN A 34 13.35 10.09 -0.76
C GLN A 34 13.66 10.31 0.73
N VAL A 35 13.59 11.56 1.20
CA VAL A 35 13.75 11.88 2.62
C VAL A 35 12.58 11.32 3.43
N GLU A 36 11.35 11.53 3.00
CA GLU A 36 10.13 11.05 3.68
C GLU A 36 10.03 9.51 3.72
N THR A 37 10.64 8.82 2.78
CA THR A 37 10.72 7.34 2.74
C THR A 37 11.97 6.78 3.43
N GLY A 38 12.79 7.64 4.03
CA GLY A 38 14.00 7.22 4.76
C GLY A 38 15.16 6.76 3.87
N LYS A 39 15.06 6.92 2.55
CA LYS A 39 16.14 6.55 1.61
C LYS A 39 17.31 7.53 1.66
N VAL A 40 17.05 8.78 1.99
CA VAL A 40 18.06 9.84 2.12
C VAL A 40 17.79 10.60 3.41
N ALA A 41 18.84 10.90 4.17
CA ALA A 41 18.73 11.73 5.35
C ALA A 41 18.56 13.21 4.95
N LEU A 42 17.69 13.94 5.68
CA LEU A 42 17.56 15.39 5.49
C LEU A 42 18.86 16.07 5.97
N PRO A 43 19.55 16.84 5.11
CA PRO A 43 20.75 17.57 5.52
C PRO A 43 20.46 18.55 6.64
N THR A 44 21.34 18.65 7.64
CA THR A 44 21.16 19.50 8.82
C THR A 44 20.90 20.99 8.48
N GLY A 45 21.51 21.48 7.41
CA GLY A 45 21.29 22.85 6.95
C GLY A 45 19.87 23.08 6.39
N GLN A 46 19.28 22.04 5.76
CA GLN A 46 17.90 22.10 5.27
C GLN A 46 16.88 21.93 6.40
N LEU A 47 17.19 21.05 7.37
CA LEU A 47 16.38 20.92 8.58
C LEU A 47 16.30 22.27 9.33
N LYS A 48 17.44 22.95 9.49
CA LYS A 48 17.47 24.27 10.14
C LYS A 48 16.58 25.29 9.39
N LYS A 49 16.63 25.34 8.06
CA LYS A 49 15.74 26.22 7.27
C LYS A 49 14.26 25.93 7.52
N ILE A 50 13.87 24.67 7.61
CA ILE A 50 12.49 24.28 7.90
C ILE A 50 12.07 24.75 9.29
N LEU A 51 12.92 24.58 10.29
CA LEU A 51 12.62 24.93 11.68
C LEU A 51 12.63 26.46 11.91
N ASP A 52 13.39 27.20 11.12
CA ASP A 52 13.47 28.67 11.19
C ASP A 52 12.39 29.38 10.36
N ASN A 53 11.53 28.63 9.62
CA ASN A 53 10.47 29.22 8.83
C ASN A 53 9.32 29.71 9.74
N PRO A 54 8.99 31.02 9.74
CA PRO A 54 7.98 31.59 10.63
C PRO A 54 6.53 31.19 10.27
N GLU A 55 6.30 30.71 9.04
CA GLU A 55 4.97 30.29 8.58
C GLU A 55 4.66 28.84 8.97
N TRP A 56 5.66 28.06 9.40
CA TRP A 56 5.50 26.66 9.73
C TRP A 56 5.59 26.43 11.24
N SER A 57 4.55 25.80 11.78
CA SER A 57 4.42 25.60 13.23
C SER A 57 5.12 24.34 13.70
N LEU A 58 6.18 24.52 14.49
CA LEU A 58 6.82 23.43 15.22
C LEU A 58 5.93 22.92 16.37
N SER A 59 5.08 23.78 16.93
CA SER A 59 4.17 23.40 18.02
C SER A 59 3.12 22.39 17.57
N GLU A 60 2.55 22.53 16.37
CA GLU A 60 1.61 21.56 15.82
C GLU A 60 2.29 20.21 15.54
N TYR A 61 3.51 20.22 15.01
CA TYR A 61 4.30 19.01 14.85
C TYR A 61 4.55 18.30 16.18
N ASN A 62 5.02 19.04 17.21
CA ASN A 62 5.28 18.47 18.53
C ASN A 62 4.01 17.90 19.17
N ARG A 63 2.89 18.59 19.05
CA ARG A 63 1.58 18.10 19.52
C ARG A 63 1.18 16.80 18.86
N LEU A 64 1.37 16.64 17.57
CA LEU A 64 1.12 15.38 16.87
C LEU A 64 2.07 14.27 17.32
N VAL A 65 3.37 14.57 17.50
CA VAL A 65 4.35 13.61 18.02
C VAL A 65 3.94 13.13 19.39
N GLU A 66 3.58 14.02 20.31
CA GLU A 66 3.13 13.68 21.67
C GLU A 66 1.85 12.84 21.64
N THR A 67 0.88 13.19 20.80
CA THR A 67 -0.36 12.42 20.63
C THR A 67 -0.07 11.00 20.14
N LEU A 68 0.80 10.85 19.15
CA LEU A 68 1.19 9.53 18.64
C LEU A 68 1.98 8.71 19.66
N GLU A 69 2.79 9.36 20.49
CA GLU A 69 3.51 8.69 21.57
C GLU A 69 2.56 8.26 22.70
N SER A 70 1.60 9.10 23.06
CA SER A 70 0.56 8.76 24.06
C SER A 70 -0.26 7.56 23.60
N LEU A 71 -0.68 7.54 22.31
CA LEU A 71 -1.39 6.40 21.73
C LEU A 71 -0.53 5.13 21.68
N LYS A 72 0.78 5.27 21.46
CA LYS A 72 1.73 4.15 21.51
C LYS A 72 1.99 3.66 22.94
N SER A 73 2.01 4.56 23.93
CA SER A 73 2.18 4.22 25.34
C SER A 73 0.91 3.58 25.91
N GLU A 74 -0.27 4.08 25.58
CA GLU A 74 -1.55 3.46 25.96
C GLU A 74 -1.70 2.05 25.35
N GLY A 75 -1.16 1.82 24.15
CA GLY A 75 -1.07 0.49 23.56
C GLY A 75 -0.06 -0.44 24.26
N LYS A 76 0.92 0.11 25.02
CA LYS A 76 1.92 -0.68 25.76
C LYS A 76 1.55 -0.94 27.23
N GLU A 77 0.72 -0.13 27.86
CA GLU A 77 0.37 -0.29 29.28
C GLU A 77 -0.79 -1.24 29.55
N ARG A 78 -1.49 -1.71 28.54
CA ARG A 78 -2.31 -2.90 28.72
C ARG A 78 -1.42 -4.15 28.74
N LYS A 79 -0.71 -4.34 29.85
CA LYS A 79 -0.37 -5.68 30.31
C LYS A 79 -1.68 -6.40 30.66
N VAL A 80 -2.38 -6.85 29.64
CA VAL A 80 -3.35 -7.90 29.79
C VAL A 80 -2.52 -9.15 30.06
N THR A 81 -2.60 -9.66 31.30
CA THR A 81 -2.26 -11.05 31.59
C THR A 81 -2.82 -11.89 30.46
N PRO A 82 -2.05 -12.81 29.85
CA PRO A 82 -2.55 -13.61 28.77
C PRO A 82 -3.64 -14.54 29.33
N VAL A 83 -4.89 -14.09 29.26
CA VAL A 83 -6.03 -14.98 29.23
C VAL A 83 -5.93 -15.66 27.86
N ALA A 84 -5.45 -16.87 27.87
CA ALA A 84 -5.40 -17.72 26.70
C ALA A 84 -6.77 -17.71 26.01
N GLY A 85 -6.80 -17.22 24.78
CA GLY A 85 -7.94 -17.26 23.87
C GLY A 85 -8.90 -16.10 24.04
N ARG A 86 -8.75 -15.05 23.19
CA ARG A 86 -9.86 -14.27 22.59
C ARG A 86 -9.46 -13.10 21.68
N ASP A 87 -8.19 -12.66 21.60
CA ASP A 87 -7.79 -11.59 20.66
C ASP A 87 -7.50 -12.07 19.23
N SER A 88 -7.62 -13.37 18.99
CA SER A 88 -7.44 -13.94 17.67
C SER A 88 -8.70 -13.91 16.79
N ASP A 89 -9.86 -13.55 17.34
CA ASP A 89 -11.16 -13.71 16.66
C ASP A 89 -11.78 -12.40 16.15
N LEU A 90 -11.14 -11.25 16.33
CA LEU A 90 -11.64 -10.04 15.72
C LEU A 90 -11.34 -10.06 14.20
N PRO A 91 -12.37 -9.81 13.37
CA PRO A 91 -12.20 -9.77 11.93
C PRO A 91 -11.21 -8.68 11.54
N GLN A 92 -10.25 -9.02 10.68
CA GLN A 92 -9.28 -8.06 10.17
C GLN A 92 -10.01 -7.05 9.27
N ARG A 93 -9.75 -5.74 9.47
CA ARG A 93 -10.18 -4.71 8.53
C ARG A 93 -9.03 -4.40 7.58
N VAL A 94 -9.32 -4.38 6.28
CA VAL A 94 -8.37 -4.09 5.23
C VAL A 94 -8.88 -2.97 4.33
N ARG A 95 -7.97 -2.19 3.77
CA ARG A 95 -8.30 -1.09 2.85
C ARG A 95 -8.81 -1.65 1.53
N LEU A 96 -9.91 -1.06 1.01
CA LEU A 96 -10.36 -1.31 -0.35
C LEU A 96 -9.60 -0.38 -1.29
N ILE A 97 -8.88 -0.96 -2.23
CA ILE A 97 -8.20 -0.21 -3.30
C ILE A 97 -9.27 0.34 -4.25
N PRO A 98 -9.40 1.67 -4.40
CA PRO A 98 -10.41 2.27 -5.26
C PRO A 98 -10.11 2.02 -6.74
N PHE A 99 -11.13 2.20 -7.58
CA PHE A 99 -11.03 1.94 -9.02
C PHE A 99 -9.97 2.82 -9.71
N GLU A 100 -9.87 4.07 -9.29
CA GLU A 100 -8.95 5.08 -9.84
C GLU A 100 -7.48 4.70 -9.62
N ALA A 101 -7.17 4.03 -8.53
CA ALA A 101 -5.82 3.55 -8.25
C ALA A 101 -5.35 2.41 -9.17
N ARG A 102 -6.24 1.85 -10.01
CA ARG A 102 -5.92 0.75 -10.93
C ARG A 102 -5.29 1.19 -12.23
N GLY A 103 -5.55 2.46 -12.64
CA GLY A 103 -4.89 3.09 -13.79
C GLY A 103 -3.54 3.71 -13.43
N GLY A 104 -3.25 3.84 -12.15
CA GLY A 104 -1.98 4.25 -11.55
C GLY A 104 -1.41 3.14 -10.68
N MET A 105 -0.27 3.34 -10.08
CA MET A 105 0.41 2.34 -9.28
C MET A 105 -0.36 2.02 -7.99
N ILE A 106 -0.74 0.75 -7.81
CA ILE A 106 -1.28 0.26 -6.52
C ILE A 106 -0.30 0.59 -5.39
N GLY A 107 1.00 0.47 -5.65
CA GLY A 107 2.05 0.81 -4.70
C GLY A 107 2.01 2.28 -4.27
N ASP A 108 1.82 3.22 -5.18
CA ASP A 108 1.73 4.65 -4.85
C ASP A 108 0.48 4.98 -4.03
N PHE A 109 -0.62 4.26 -4.30
CA PHE A 109 -1.83 4.36 -3.49
C PHE A 109 -1.57 3.85 -2.06
N VAL A 110 -0.94 2.68 -1.93
CA VAL A 110 -0.63 2.05 -0.64
C VAL A 110 0.29 2.94 0.20
N ASP A 111 1.28 3.58 -0.43
CA ASP A 111 2.25 4.44 0.25
C ASP A 111 1.74 5.87 0.52
N GLY A 112 0.69 6.30 -0.19
CA GLY A 112 0.20 7.67 -0.19
C GLY A 112 -1.08 7.95 0.60
N VAL A 113 -1.94 6.96 0.80
CA VAL A 113 -3.29 7.16 1.35
C VAL A 113 -3.36 6.78 2.83
N MET A 114 -3.97 7.66 3.62
CA MET A 114 -4.25 7.41 5.05
C MET A 114 -5.45 6.47 5.21
N ASP A 115 -5.48 5.70 6.31
CA ASP A 115 -6.54 4.72 6.58
C ASP A 115 -7.95 5.33 6.65
N TYR A 116 -8.07 6.62 7.01
CA TYR A 116 -9.35 7.32 7.10
C TYR A 116 -9.90 7.78 5.75
N ASP A 117 -9.08 7.80 4.69
CA ASP A 117 -9.49 8.20 3.34
C ASP A 117 -9.94 7.01 2.48
N CYS A 118 -9.93 5.78 3.03
CA CYS A 118 -10.24 4.56 2.31
C CYS A 118 -11.51 3.89 2.84
N GLU A 119 -12.30 3.32 1.95
CA GLU A 119 -13.30 2.34 2.36
C GLU A 119 -12.60 1.13 2.98
N MET A 120 -13.12 0.70 4.14
CA MET A 120 -12.59 -0.46 4.87
C MET A 120 -13.49 -1.66 4.67
N VAL A 121 -12.90 -2.79 4.33
CA VAL A 121 -13.58 -4.08 4.16
C VAL A 121 -13.22 -4.98 5.34
N VAL A 122 -14.22 -5.65 5.89
CA VAL A 122 -14.00 -6.69 6.92
C VAL A 122 -13.56 -7.97 6.22
N SER A 123 -12.38 -8.46 6.55
CA SER A 123 -11.83 -9.72 6.04
C SER A 123 -12.21 -10.88 6.95
N PRO A 124 -12.84 -11.95 6.45
CA PRO A 124 -13.13 -13.15 7.22
C PRO A 124 -11.89 -14.02 7.45
N ILE A 125 -10.79 -13.72 6.77
CA ILE A 125 -9.51 -14.45 6.88
C ILE A 125 -8.39 -13.49 7.31
N LYS A 126 -7.36 -14.05 7.95
CA LYS A 126 -6.17 -13.30 8.38
C LYS A 126 -5.10 -13.27 7.30
N GLY A 127 -4.15 -12.33 7.45
CA GLY A 127 -3.00 -12.21 6.57
C GLY A 127 -3.33 -11.61 5.21
N VAL A 128 -4.40 -10.83 5.12
CA VAL A 128 -4.81 -10.02 3.97
C VAL A 128 -4.20 -8.63 4.10
N ASP A 129 -3.64 -8.10 3.03
CA ASP A 129 -3.11 -6.74 3.02
C ASP A 129 -4.13 -5.73 2.49
N PHE A 130 -4.88 -6.10 1.45
CA PHE A 130 -5.85 -5.22 0.79
C PHE A 130 -7.07 -5.97 0.27
N ALA A 131 -8.15 -5.24 0.05
CA ALA A 131 -9.28 -5.66 -0.76
C ALA A 131 -9.28 -4.91 -2.09
N MET A 132 -9.82 -5.50 -3.15
CA MET A 132 -9.96 -4.88 -4.47
C MET A 132 -11.25 -5.36 -5.12
N THR A 133 -11.96 -4.49 -5.84
CA THR A 133 -13.15 -4.89 -6.61
C THR A 133 -12.74 -5.43 -7.97
N VAL A 134 -13.27 -6.52 -8.41
CA VAL A 134 -13.06 -7.09 -9.74
C VAL A 134 -13.74 -6.21 -10.80
N THR A 135 -13.03 -5.94 -11.89
CA THR A 135 -13.59 -5.25 -13.07
C THR A 135 -13.28 -6.04 -14.32
N GLY A 136 -14.20 -5.98 -15.29
CA GLY A 136 -14.11 -6.80 -16.49
C GLY A 136 -14.48 -8.25 -16.20
N ASP A 137 -14.63 -9.02 -17.26
CA ASP A 137 -15.15 -10.38 -17.29
C ASP A 137 -14.11 -11.46 -17.59
N SER A 138 -12.85 -11.06 -17.74
CA SER A 138 -11.76 -11.99 -18.12
C SER A 138 -11.54 -13.14 -17.13
N MET A 139 -12.04 -12.99 -15.90
CA MET A 139 -11.92 -13.98 -14.84
C MET A 139 -13.27 -14.61 -14.45
N ALA A 140 -14.33 -14.32 -15.23
CA ALA A 140 -15.62 -14.97 -15.07
C ALA A 140 -15.52 -16.46 -15.49
N PRO A 141 -16.35 -17.35 -14.91
CA PRO A 141 -17.38 -17.09 -13.91
C PRO A 141 -16.90 -17.10 -12.45
N GLU A 142 -15.63 -17.41 -12.17
CA GLU A 142 -15.16 -17.53 -10.80
C GLU A 142 -15.00 -16.18 -10.09
N TYR A 143 -14.63 -15.14 -10.84
CA TYR A 143 -14.47 -13.76 -10.36
C TYR A 143 -15.27 -12.85 -11.28
N ASN A 144 -16.43 -12.42 -10.82
CA ASN A 144 -17.33 -11.62 -11.64
C ASN A 144 -17.11 -10.12 -11.41
N PRO A 145 -17.45 -9.28 -12.39
CA PRO A 145 -17.46 -7.83 -12.18
C PRO A 145 -18.27 -7.44 -10.95
N GLY A 146 -17.69 -6.62 -10.07
CA GLY A 146 -18.31 -6.20 -8.81
C GLY A 146 -17.94 -7.07 -7.60
N ASP A 147 -17.47 -8.29 -7.79
CA ASP A 147 -16.95 -9.10 -6.68
C ASP A 147 -15.76 -8.39 -6.00
N ARG A 148 -15.59 -8.62 -4.71
CA ARG A 148 -14.42 -8.16 -3.97
C ARG A 148 -13.43 -9.31 -3.78
N ILE A 149 -12.17 -9.08 -4.07
CA ILE A 149 -11.07 -10.01 -3.81
C ILE A 149 -10.21 -9.50 -2.66
N LEU A 150 -9.79 -10.44 -1.83
CA LEU A 150 -8.83 -10.20 -0.75
C LEU A 150 -7.46 -10.63 -1.22
N ILE A 151 -6.48 -9.72 -1.15
CA ILE A 151 -5.17 -9.90 -1.73
C ILE A 151 -4.06 -9.72 -0.69
N LYS A 152 -2.96 -10.44 -0.91
CA LYS A 152 -1.73 -10.36 -0.12
C LYS A 152 -0.55 -10.09 -1.02
N ARG A 153 0.27 -9.10 -0.66
CA ARG A 153 1.53 -8.81 -1.34
C ARG A 153 2.50 -9.98 -1.17
N ILE A 154 3.18 -10.34 -2.23
CA ILE A 154 4.22 -11.37 -2.23
C ILE A 154 5.53 -10.83 -2.79
N ASP A 155 6.64 -11.50 -2.47
CA ASP A 155 7.92 -11.32 -3.15
C ASP A 155 8.08 -12.44 -4.19
N PRO A 156 8.02 -12.13 -5.50
CA PRO A 156 8.14 -13.13 -6.57
C PRO A 156 9.54 -13.75 -6.65
N ASN A 157 10.56 -13.13 -6.06
CA ASN A 157 11.92 -13.65 -6.03
C ASN A 157 12.06 -14.84 -5.07
N LEU A 158 11.19 -14.98 -4.08
CA LEU A 158 11.19 -16.12 -3.19
C LEU A 158 10.59 -17.33 -3.89
N PHE A 159 9.35 -17.24 -4.31
CA PHE A 159 8.65 -18.25 -5.13
C PHE A 159 7.30 -17.73 -5.62
N ILE A 160 6.81 -18.30 -6.71
CA ILE A 160 5.46 -18.09 -7.24
C ILE A 160 4.73 -19.44 -7.21
N GLU A 161 3.54 -19.48 -6.60
CA GLU A 161 2.66 -20.66 -6.67
C GLU A 161 1.93 -20.64 -8.02
N TRP A 162 2.39 -21.50 -8.93
CA TRP A 162 1.78 -21.60 -10.26
C TRP A 162 0.36 -22.16 -10.20
N GLY A 163 -0.46 -21.73 -11.14
CA GLY A 163 -1.87 -22.10 -11.20
C GLY A 163 -2.77 -21.35 -10.22
N ARG A 164 -2.24 -20.39 -9.46
CA ARG A 164 -3.02 -19.52 -8.58
C ARG A 164 -3.32 -18.19 -9.25
N VAL A 165 -4.35 -17.52 -8.72
CA VAL A 165 -4.77 -16.20 -9.21
C VAL A 165 -4.00 -15.08 -8.47
N TYR A 166 -3.50 -14.15 -9.26
CA TYR A 166 -2.74 -12.98 -8.81
C TYR A 166 -3.28 -11.69 -9.38
N VAL A 167 -3.05 -10.61 -8.68
CA VAL A 167 -3.12 -9.27 -9.21
C VAL A 167 -1.69 -8.82 -9.49
N LEU A 168 -1.42 -8.45 -10.74
CA LEU A 168 -0.15 -7.88 -11.18
C LEU A 168 -0.35 -6.39 -11.42
N ASP A 169 0.39 -5.56 -10.69
CA ASP A 169 0.43 -4.12 -10.88
C ASP A 169 1.48 -3.78 -11.94
N THR A 170 1.03 -3.31 -13.10
CA THR A 170 1.89 -3.00 -14.25
C THR A 170 1.75 -1.53 -14.65
N PRO A 171 2.68 -1.00 -15.45
CA PRO A 171 2.56 0.35 -16.03
C PRO A 171 1.26 0.59 -16.81
N ASN A 172 0.67 -0.47 -17.37
CA ASN A 172 -0.58 -0.41 -18.13
C ASN A 172 -1.83 -0.63 -17.26
N GLY A 173 -1.65 -0.68 -15.93
CA GLY A 173 -2.72 -0.94 -14.96
C GLY A 173 -2.62 -2.30 -14.29
N ALA A 174 -3.53 -2.53 -13.36
CA ALA A 174 -3.61 -3.78 -12.62
C ALA A 174 -4.41 -4.83 -13.39
N VAL A 175 -3.87 -6.05 -13.49
CA VAL A 175 -4.55 -7.19 -14.12
C VAL A 175 -4.72 -8.33 -13.14
N ILE A 176 -5.89 -8.99 -13.20
CA ILE A 176 -6.18 -10.18 -12.42
C ILE A 176 -6.09 -11.39 -13.36
N LYS A 177 -5.16 -12.31 -13.10
CA LYS A 177 -4.94 -13.49 -13.94
C LYS A 177 -4.47 -14.69 -13.12
N LYS A 178 -4.77 -15.87 -13.62
CA LYS A 178 -4.12 -17.10 -13.19
C LYS A 178 -2.73 -17.13 -13.80
N LEU A 179 -1.69 -17.38 -12.98
CA LEU A 179 -0.32 -17.39 -13.46
C LEU A 179 0.18 -18.80 -13.72
N GLU A 180 0.82 -18.99 -14.85
CA GLU A 180 1.54 -20.19 -15.23
C GLU A 180 2.97 -19.85 -15.68
N ARG A 181 3.81 -20.89 -15.69
CA ARG A 181 5.18 -20.71 -16.17
C ARG A 181 5.16 -20.37 -17.64
N SER A 182 6.06 -19.50 -18.03
CA SER A 182 6.37 -19.23 -19.43
C SER A 182 7.57 -20.07 -19.86
N ASP A 183 7.58 -20.52 -21.11
CA ASP A 183 8.75 -21.10 -21.76
C ASP A 183 9.82 -20.04 -22.03
N GLU A 184 9.44 -18.76 -22.05
CA GLU A 184 10.36 -17.64 -22.25
C GLU A 184 10.93 -17.17 -20.90
N PRO A 185 12.27 -17.18 -20.73
CA PRO A 185 12.91 -16.72 -19.50
C PRO A 185 12.58 -15.25 -19.20
N GLY A 186 12.26 -14.97 -17.94
CA GLY A 186 11.90 -13.61 -17.49
C GLY A 186 10.45 -13.20 -17.76
N TYR A 187 9.61 -14.13 -18.25
CA TYR A 187 8.19 -13.92 -18.47
C TYR A 187 7.33 -14.85 -17.62
N VAL A 188 6.10 -14.44 -17.37
CA VAL A 188 5.02 -15.26 -16.81
C VAL A 188 3.86 -15.29 -17.80
N THR A 189 3.19 -16.43 -17.89
CA THR A 189 1.99 -16.58 -18.70
C THR A 189 0.77 -16.24 -17.85
N CYS A 190 0.01 -15.25 -18.29
CA CYS A 190 -1.23 -14.77 -17.70
C CYS A 190 -2.41 -15.43 -18.41
N ILE A 191 -3.14 -16.27 -17.69
CA ILE A 191 -4.30 -17.01 -18.19
C ILE A 191 -5.59 -16.43 -17.60
N SER A 192 -6.54 -16.17 -18.48
CA SER A 192 -7.91 -15.81 -18.10
C SER A 192 -8.71 -17.07 -17.77
N ILE A 193 -9.68 -16.98 -16.86
CA ILE A 193 -10.63 -18.08 -16.61
C ILE A 193 -11.69 -18.07 -17.70
N ASN A 194 -12.08 -16.88 -18.17
CA ASN A 194 -12.95 -16.74 -19.32
C ASN A 194 -12.23 -17.26 -20.59
N PRO A 195 -12.73 -18.33 -21.25
CA PRO A 195 -12.08 -18.94 -22.40
C PRO A 195 -12.04 -18.03 -23.63
N ASP A 196 -12.90 -17.01 -23.69
CA ASP A 196 -12.96 -16.06 -24.81
C ASP A 196 -11.80 -15.07 -24.79
N VAL A 197 -11.03 -15.03 -23.70
CA VAL A 197 -9.88 -14.14 -23.53
C VAL A 197 -8.57 -14.90 -23.66
N SER A 198 -7.85 -14.63 -24.73
CA SER A 198 -6.57 -15.30 -25.02
C SER A 198 -5.52 -15.05 -23.93
N PRO A 199 -4.68 -16.05 -23.62
CA PRO A 199 -3.52 -15.87 -22.75
C PRO A 199 -2.52 -14.85 -23.33
N PHE A 200 -1.76 -14.19 -22.44
CA PHE A 200 -0.68 -13.30 -22.83
C PHE A 200 0.49 -13.42 -21.83
N GLN A 201 1.64 -12.94 -22.25
CA GLN A 201 2.84 -12.98 -21.42
C GLN A 201 3.15 -11.59 -20.85
N VAL A 202 3.67 -11.57 -19.62
CA VAL A 202 4.12 -10.35 -18.95
C VAL A 202 5.57 -10.54 -18.52
N ASN A 203 6.42 -9.56 -18.84
CA ASN A 203 7.79 -9.53 -18.34
C ASN A 203 7.79 -9.27 -16.84
N VAL A 204 8.45 -10.13 -16.06
CA VAL A 204 8.49 -10.04 -14.59
C VAL A 204 9.06 -8.71 -14.11
N ASN A 205 10.01 -8.12 -14.85
CA ASN A 205 10.61 -6.84 -14.50
C ASN A 205 9.68 -5.63 -14.77
N ALA A 206 8.62 -5.81 -15.55
CA ALA A 206 7.61 -4.78 -15.79
C ALA A 206 6.54 -4.75 -14.67
N VAL A 207 6.48 -5.75 -13.81
CA VAL A 207 5.51 -5.84 -12.74
C VAL A 207 6.05 -5.13 -11.50
N ARG A 208 5.38 -4.09 -11.06
CA ARG A 208 5.74 -3.25 -9.91
C ARG A 208 5.28 -3.84 -8.58
N GLY A 209 4.15 -4.54 -8.60
CA GLY A 209 3.55 -5.17 -7.43
C GLY A 209 2.93 -6.52 -7.75
N TRP A 210 3.19 -7.49 -6.90
CA TRP A 210 2.67 -8.86 -7.00
C TRP A 210 1.79 -9.14 -5.80
N TYR A 211 0.52 -9.47 -6.06
CA TYR A 211 -0.44 -9.76 -5.00
C TYR A 211 -1.16 -11.07 -5.30
N ARG A 212 -1.09 -12.01 -4.35
CA ARG A 212 -1.83 -13.26 -4.44
C ARG A 212 -3.28 -13.02 -4.02
N VAL A 213 -4.23 -13.54 -4.78
CA VAL A 213 -5.63 -13.59 -4.38
C VAL A 213 -5.82 -14.71 -3.37
N LEU A 214 -6.31 -14.37 -2.18
CA LEU A 214 -6.56 -15.32 -1.09
C LEU A 214 -8.02 -15.77 -1.03
N MET A 215 -8.94 -14.87 -1.35
CA MET A 215 -10.37 -15.12 -1.28
C MET A 215 -11.12 -14.20 -2.25
N VAL A 216 -12.25 -14.66 -2.75
CA VAL A 216 -13.26 -13.84 -3.43
C VAL A 216 -14.51 -13.76 -2.57
N MET A 217 -15.07 -12.57 -2.48
CA MET A 217 -16.36 -12.29 -1.83
C MET A 217 -17.34 -11.86 -2.91
N SER A 218 -18.29 -12.71 -3.22
CA SER A 218 -19.34 -12.41 -4.20
C SER A 218 -20.32 -11.40 -3.60
N MET A 219 -20.64 -10.38 -4.38
CA MET A 219 -21.55 -9.29 -4.01
C MET A 219 -22.96 -9.51 -4.57
N LYS A 220 -23.39 -10.78 -4.67
CA LYS A 220 -24.75 -11.15 -5.12
C LYS A 220 -25.79 -10.87 -4.05
#